data_cad08155a5a6e3369bf7cc095c7d73ca
#
_entry.id   cad08155a5a6e3369bf7cc095c7d73ca
#
_cell.length_a   1.000
_cell.length_b   1.000
_cell.length_c   1.000
_cell.angle_alpha   90.00
_cell.angle_beta   90.00
_cell.angle_gamma   90.00
#
_symmetry.space_group_name_H-M   'P 1'
#
loop_
_entity.id
_entity.type
_entity.pdbx_description
1 polymer ?
#
loop_
_entity_poly.entity_id
_entity_poly.type
_entity_poly.pdbx_seq_one_letter_code
_entity_poly.pdbx_strand_id
1 'polypeptide(L)' 'MNSADIVKQLERVGWVLRGVKGSHHIYVHPFKPGHISVPHPKKDLGTGLAHKLLKQAGLK' A
#
# COMPACT_ATOMS: atom_id res chain seq x y z
N MET A 1 -8.04 2.09 9.98
CA MET A 1 -6.93 1.20 9.60
C MET A 1 -5.66 2.02 9.45
N ASN A 2 -4.57 1.62 10.05
CA ASN A 2 -3.34 2.38 9.93
C ASN A 2 -2.48 1.91 8.75
N SER A 3 -1.49 2.73 8.38
CA SER A 3 -0.66 2.42 7.21
C SER A 3 0.17 1.14 7.39
N ALA A 4 0.58 0.83 8.61
CA ALA A 4 1.35 -0.39 8.87
C ALA A 4 0.53 -1.65 8.54
N ASP A 5 -0.77 -1.63 8.84
CA ASP A 5 -1.65 -2.76 8.50
C ASP A 5 -1.77 -2.93 7.00
N ILE A 6 -1.92 -1.81 6.28
CA ILE A 6 -1.97 -1.84 4.82
C ILE A 6 -0.67 -2.42 4.25
N VAL A 7 0.47 -1.92 4.73
CA VAL A 7 1.79 -2.38 4.27
C VAL A 7 1.94 -3.88 4.49
N LYS A 8 1.55 -4.39 5.68
CA LYS A 8 1.63 -5.82 5.97
C LYS A 8 0.82 -6.64 4.97
N GLN A 9 -0.40 -6.18 4.65
CA GLN A 9 -1.25 -6.89 3.71
C GLN A 9 -0.67 -6.86 2.29
N LEU A 10 -0.10 -5.73 1.88
CA LEU A 10 0.55 -5.63 0.58
C LEU A 10 1.73 -6.60 0.48
N GLU A 11 2.58 -6.61 1.49
CA GLU A 11 3.75 -7.50 1.49
C GLU A 11 3.35 -8.98 1.49
N ARG A 12 2.27 -9.31 2.18
CA ARG A 12 1.78 -10.68 2.25
C ARG A 12 1.40 -11.23 0.87
N VAL A 13 0.94 -10.38 -0.03
CA VAL A 13 0.53 -10.82 -1.36
C VAL A 13 1.54 -10.45 -2.45
N GLY A 14 2.77 -10.14 -2.06
CA GLY A 14 3.87 -10.01 -3.00
C GLY A 14 4.27 -8.60 -3.40
N TRP A 15 3.65 -7.57 -2.84
CA TRP A 15 4.06 -6.20 -3.12
C TRP A 15 5.37 -5.91 -2.40
N VAL A 16 6.26 -5.20 -3.07
CA VAL A 16 7.62 -4.93 -2.58
C VAL A 16 7.85 -3.42 -2.55
N LEU A 17 8.50 -2.94 -1.51
CA LEU A 17 8.86 -1.53 -1.41
C LEU A 17 9.87 -1.17 -2.50
N ARG A 18 9.47 -0.27 -3.37
CA ARG A 18 10.32 0.23 -4.44
C ARG A 18 11.15 1.43 -4.01
N GLY A 19 10.57 2.28 -3.19
CA GLY A 19 11.25 3.48 -2.73
C GLY A 19 10.35 4.32 -1.86
N VAL A 20 10.91 5.40 -1.33
CA VAL A 20 10.20 6.34 -0.49
C VAL A 20 10.29 7.72 -1.11
N LYS A 21 9.15 8.38 -1.27
CA LYS A 21 9.09 9.73 -1.80
C LYS A 21 8.35 10.60 -0.79
N GLY A 22 9.10 11.42 -0.05
CA GLY A 22 8.54 12.21 1.04
C GLY A 22 7.93 11.30 2.10
N SER A 23 6.65 11.48 2.40
CA SER A 23 5.93 10.67 3.36
C SER A 23 5.17 9.51 2.70
N HIS A 24 5.48 9.20 1.43
CA HIS A 24 4.83 8.13 0.71
C HIS A 24 5.80 6.99 0.42
N HIS A 25 5.38 5.77 0.71
CA HIS A 25 6.11 4.56 0.37
C HIS A 25 5.52 3.96 -0.89
N ILE A 26 6.38 3.71 -1.88
CA ILE A 26 5.95 3.24 -3.19
C ILE A 26 6.18 1.74 -3.29
N TYR A 27 5.13 0.98 -3.61
CA TYR A 27 5.17 -0.47 -3.72
C TYR A 27 4.91 -0.91 -5.14
N VAL A 28 5.63 -1.94 -5.59
CA VAL A 28 5.44 -2.56 -6.90
C VAL A 28 5.27 -4.07 -6.74
N HIS A 29 4.71 -4.70 -7.75
CA HIS A 29 4.47 -6.14 -7.74
C HIS A 29 5.10 -6.77 -8.99
N PRO A 30 5.79 -7.92 -8.84
CA PRO A 30 6.48 -8.55 -9.98
C PRO A 30 5.55 -9.01 -11.10
N PHE A 31 4.28 -9.27 -10.78
CA PHE A 31 3.32 -9.78 -11.77
C PHE A 31 2.17 -8.83 -12.07
N LYS A 32 2.16 -7.66 -11.46
CA LYS A 32 1.09 -6.68 -11.67
C LYS A 32 1.68 -5.35 -12.12
N PRO A 33 1.06 -4.68 -13.10
CA PRO A 33 1.57 -3.39 -13.59
C PRO A 33 1.27 -2.28 -12.60
N GLY A 34 2.01 -1.17 -12.75
CA GLY A 34 1.79 0.02 -11.95
C GLY A 34 2.42 -0.05 -10.57
N HIS A 35 2.03 0.89 -9.73
CA HIS A 35 2.55 0.99 -8.38
C HIS A 35 1.45 1.45 -7.43
N ILE A 36 1.67 1.23 -6.14
CA ILE A 36 0.77 1.69 -5.09
C ILE A 36 1.55 2.65 -4.20
N SER A 37 1.01 3.84 -3.99
CA SER A 37 1.61 4.84 -3.10
C SER A 37 0.84 4.84 -1.78
N VAL A 38 1.55 4.53 -0.69
CA VAL A 38 0.95 4.45 0.64
C VAL A 38 1.51 5.57 1.51
N PRO A 39 0.66 6.47 2.05
CA PRO A 39 1.14 7.46 3.01
C PRO A 39 1.54 6.72 4.29
N HIS A 40 2.82 6.69 4.59
CA HIS A 40 3.36 5.93 5.71
C HIS A 40 4.55 6.70 6.34
N PRO A 41 4.63 6.80 7.66
CA PRO A 41 3.70 6.27 8.65
C PRO A 41 2.45 7.14 8.84
N LYS A 42 1.31 6.51 9.05
CA LYS A 42 0.07 7.20 9.32
C LYS A 42 -0.84 6.34 10.18
N LYS A 43 -1.32 6.89 11.29
CA LYS A 43 -2.13 6.13 12.25
C LYS A 43 -3.51 5.75 11.70
N ASP A 44 -4.13 6.63 10.92
CA ASP A 44 -5.45 6.38 10.37
C ASP A 44 -5.53 6.88 8.94
N LEU A 45 -5.75 5.94 8.02
CA LEU A 45 -5.86 6.24 6.60
C LEU A 45 -7.28 6.59 6.17
N GLY A 46 -8.24 6.41 7.07
CA GLY A 46 -9.63 6.52 6.68
C GLY A 46 -10.08 5.32 5.85
N THR A 47 -11.36 4.98 5.98
CA THR A 47 -11.90 3.78 5.35
C THR A 47 -11.83 3.83 3.82
N GLY A 48 -12.17 4.99 3.23
CA GLY A 48 -12.16 5.12 1.77
C GLY A 48 -10.81 4.90 1.15
N LEU A 49 -9.76 5.54 1.70
CA LEU A 49 -8.42 5.39 1.19
C LEU A 49 -7.88 3.98 1.42
N ALA A 50 -8.13 3.40 2.59
CA ALA A 50 -7.71 2.04 2.88
C ALA A 50 -8.31 1.05 1.88
N HIS A 51 -9.61 1.16 1.61
CA HIS A 51 -10.28 0.30 0.63
C HIS A 51 -9.72 0.49 -0.77
N LYS A 52 -9.44 1.73 -1.15
CA LYS A 52 -8.86 2.01 -2.48
C LYS A 52 -7.50 1.33 -2.63
N LEU A 53 -6.65 1.43 -1.62
CA LEU A 53 -5.33 0.81 -1.66
C LEU A 53 -5.43 -0.71 -1.73
N LEU A 54 -6.29 -1.30 -0.91
CA LEU A 54 -6.50 -2.75 -0.91
C LEU A 54 -7.06 -3.24 -2.24
N LYS A 55 -7.96 -2.47 -2.83
CA LYS A 55 -8.53 -2.81 -4.14
C LYS A 55 -7.45 -2.78 -5.22
N GLN A 56 -6.58 -1.77 -5.21
CA GLN A 56 -5.47 -1.67 -6.16
C GLN A 56 -4.53 -2.86 -6.01
N ALA A 57 -4.38 -3.37 -4.81
CA ALA A 57 -3.50 -4.49 -4.53
C ALA A 57 -4.12 -5.85 -4.88
N GLY A 58 -5.39 -5.88 -5.24
CA GLY A 58 -6.10 -7.12 -5.54
C GLY A 58 -6.61 -7.84 -4.29
N LEU A 59 -6.67 -7.15 -3.15
CA LEU A 59 -7.12 -7.74 -1.89
C LEU A 59 -8.63 -7.57 -1.66
N LYS A 60 -9.29 -6.82 -2.52
CA LYS A 60 -10.73 -6.62 -2.44
C LYS A 60 -11.37 -6.58 -3.83
#